data_69671e1172124e5041314bda048f0151
#
_entry.id   69671e1172124e5041314bda048f0151
#
_cell.length_a   1.000
_cell.length_b   1.000
_cell.length_c   1.000
_cell.angle_alpha   90.00
_cell.angle_beta   90.00
_cell.angle_gamma   90.00
#
_symmetry.space_group_name_H-M   'P 1'
#
loop_
_entity.id
_entity.type
_entity.pdbx_description
1 polymer ?
#
loop_
_entity_poly.entity_id
_entity_poly.type
_entity_poly.pdbx_seq_one_letter_code
_entity_poly.pdbx_strand_id
1 'polypeptide(L)'
;TSVIVLIGAGLGFACNINNLWPNMEYSKYTMRGGSELSSKGKEVGTSGLSIDYALSWSYGIEETANLLIPNFNGGASGTPLGKKSETYQFLKQAGSAAEAEQMIKQMPTYWGPQPFTSGPMYLGAISVFFFVLGLILIKGQLKWWIASISLLAILLAWGRHFVWFSNIFLEYVPLYNKFRAPSTIITILQLTVPLLGFYTVSLILRDKIEKKQVIK
;
A
#
# COMPACT_ATOMS: atom_id res chain seq x y z
N THR A 1 -1.33 -25.03 17.99
CA THR A 1 -0.90 -23.80 17.28
C THR A 1 -2.11 -22.97 16.86
N SER A 2 -3.12 -23.55 16.18
CA SER A 2 -4.32 -22.84 15.70
C SER A 2 -5.13 -22.19 16.82
N VAL A 3 -5.27 -22.84 17.97
CA VAL A 3 -5.98 -22.30 19.15
C VAL A 3 -5.30 -21.02 19.67
N ILE A 4 -3.97 -21.00 19.75
CA ILE A 4 -3.22 -19.83 20.22
C ILE A 4 -3.43 -18.65 19.26
N VAL A 5 -3.43 -18.90 17.95
CA VAL A 5 -3.70 -17.87 16.93
C VAL A 5 -5.11 -17.32 17.07
N LEU A 6 -6.11 -18.17 17.27
CA LEU A 6 -7.51 -17.77 17.48
C LEU A 6 -7.68 -16.94 18.76
N ILE A 7 -7.04 -17.34 19.86
CA ILE A 7 -7.06 -16.57 21.10
C ILE A 7 -6.38 -15.21 20.90
N GLY A 8 -5.21 -15.18 20.25
CA GLY A 8 -4.52 -13.92 19.93
C GLY A 8 -5.34 -12.99 19.05
N ALA A 9 -6.00 -13.52 18.02
CA ALA A 9 -6.92 -12.77 17.18
C ALA A 9 -8.12 -12.22 17.96
N GLY A 10 -8.71 -13.05 18.82
CA GLY A 10 -9.82 -12.64 19.69
C GLY A 10 -9.42 -11.54 20.67
N LEU A 11 -8.26 -11.63 21.30
CA LEU A 11 -7.73 -10.57 22.17
C LEU A 11 -7.44 -9.28 21.38
N GLY A 12 -6.82 -9.38 20.21
CA GLY A 12 -6.57 -8.23 19.35
C GLY A 12 -7.85 -7.51 18.92
N PHE A 13 -8.91 -8.29 18.61
CA PHE A 13 -10.23 -7.75 18.32
C PHE A 13 -10.84 -7.08 19.57
N ALA A 14 -10.78 -7.72 20.71
CA ALA A 14 -11.32 -7.18 21.96
C ALA A 14 -10.66 -5.87 22.39
N CYS A 15 -9.34 -5.74 22.22
CA CYS A 15 -8.62 -4.50 22.52
C CYS A 15 -9.04 -3.33 21.60
N ASN A 16 -9.51 -3.62 20.39
CA ASN A 16 -9.93 -2.62 19.41
C ASN A 16 -11.45 -2.41 19.33
N ILE A 17 -12.24 -3.12 20.16
CA ILE A 17 -13.70 -3.13 20.06
C ILE A 17 -14.31 -1.74 20.23
N ASN A 18 -13.73 -0.92 21.09
CA ASN A 18 -14.17 0.46 21.34
C ASN A 18 -14.08 1.36 20.10
N ASN A 19 -13.17 1.05 19.17
CA ASN A 19 -13.04 1.74 17.91
C ASN A 19 -13.86 1.06 16.80
N LEU A 20 -13.88 -0.26 16.78
CA LEU A 20 -14.53 -1.04 15.73
C LEU A 20 -16.05 -0.99 15.83
N TRP A 21 -16.61 -1.18 17.02
CA TRP A 21 -18.05 -1.27 17.22
C TRP A 21 -18.79 0.02 16.86
N PRO A 22 -18.43 1.21 17.38
CA PRO A 22 -19.09 2.46 16.99
C PRO A 22 -18.92 2.75 15.51
N ASN A 23 -17.76 2.45 14.90
CA ASN A 23 -17.54 2.64 13.49
C ASN A 23 -18.43 1.73 12.62
N MET A 24 -18.64 0.48 13.03
CA MET A 24 -19.58 -0.43 12.35
C MET A 24 -21.02 0.06 12.46
N GLU A 25 -21.46 0.47 13.63
CA GLU A 25 -22.80 0.95 13.85
C GLU A 25 -23.06 2.26 13.10
N TYR A 26 -22.13 3.23 13.22
CA TYR A 26 -22.26 4.53 12.57
C TYR A 26 -22.09 4.46 11.05
N SER A 27 -21.42 3.45 10.53
CA SER A 27 -21.23 3.27 9.08
C SER A 27 -22.56 3.19 8.31
N LYS A 28 -23.63 2.73 8.95
CA LYS A 28 -24.97 2.64 8.35
C LYS A 28 -25.57 4.01 8.02
N TYR A 29 -25.19 5.03 8.77
CA TYR A 29 -25.70 6.41 8.66
C TYR A 29 -24.76 7.34 7.88
N THR A 30 -23.70 6.81 7.33
CA THR A 30 -22.72 7.56 6.53
C THR A 30 -22.84 7.17 5.06
N MET A 31 -22.08 7.83 4.20
CA MET A 31 -21.97 7.48 2.77
C MET A 31 -21.60 6.00 2.53
N ARG A 32 -21.13 5.29 3.54
CA ARG A 32 -20.81 3.86 3.50
C ARG A 32 -22.04 2.97 3.72
N GLY A 33 -23.13 3.50 4.24
CA GLY A 33 -24.39 2.79 4.50
C GLY A 33 -25.34 2.70 3.29
N GLY A 34 -25.05 3.44 2.24
CA GLY A 34 -25.95 3.68 1.10
C GLY A 34 -26.72 4.97 1.26
N SER A 35 -27.15 5.56 0.16
CA SER A 35 -27.96 6.79 0.15
C SER A 35 -29.43 6.46 0.18
N GLU A 36 -30.17 6.98 1.16
CA GLU A 36 -31.64 6.95 1.17
C GLU A 36 -32.23 7.88 0.08
N LEU A 37 -31.39 8.78 -0.44
CA LEU A 37 -31.76 9.76 -1.48
C LEU A 37 -31.33 9.26 -2.88
N SER A 38 -31.48 7.97 -3.19
CA SER A 38 -31.21 7.49 -4.53
C SER A 38 -32.26 8.05 -5.49
N SER A 39 -31.87 9.13 -6.18
CA SER A 39 -32.63 9.66 -7.32
C SER A 39 -32.83 8.54 -8.34
N LYS A 40 -34.07 8.32 -8.71
CA LYS A 40 -34.55 7.42 -9.75
C LYS A 40 -33.60 7.51 -10.97
N GLY A 41 -32.76 6.51 -11.21
CA GLY A 41 -31.99 6.42 -12.45
C GLY A 41 -30.52 6.01 -12.36
N LYS A 42 -29.95 5.75 -11.18
CA LYS A 42 -28.61 5.15 -11.07
C LYS A 42 -28.69 3.85 -10.28
N GLU A 43 -28.11 2.86 -10.88
CA GLU A 43 -27.96 1.46 -10.49
C GLU A 43 -28.32 1.10 -9.05
N VAL A 44 -29.30 0.21 -8.97
CA VAL A 44 -29.86 -0.35 -7.75
C VAL A 44 -28.74 -1.04 -6.95
N GLY A 45 -28.47 -0.49 -5.73
CA GLY A 45 -28.22 -1.39 -4.60
C GLY A 45 -26.86 -1.97 -4.43
N THR A 46 -25.78 -1.19 -4.37
CA THR A 46 -24.68 -1.60 -3.52
C THR A 46 -24.69 -0.74 -2.26
N SER A 47 -24.99 -1.34 -1.11
CA SER A 47 -24.83 -0.68 0.18
C SER A 47 -23.31 -0.50 0.42
N GLY A 48 -22.71 0.57 -0.10
CA GLY A 48 -21.28 0.82 -0.03
C GLY A 48 -20.87 2.11 -0.74
N LEU A 49 -19.57 2.34 -0.81
CA LEU A 49 -18.99 3.45 -1.56
C LEU A 49 -19.14 3.20 -3.07
N SER A 50 -19.29 4.27 -3.86
CA SER A 50 -19.18 4.14 -5.30
C SER A 50 -17.80 3.61 -5.68
N ILE A 51 -17.71 2.80 -6.75
CA ILE A 51 -16.46 2.17 -7.20
C ILE A 51 -15.37 3.22 -7.41
N ASP A 52 -15.70 4.31 -8.09
CA ASP A 52 -14.75 5.40 -8.36
C ASP A 52 -14.18 6.01 -7.08
N TYR A 53 -15.01 6.19 -6.06
CA TYR A 53 -14.58 6.74 -4.78
C TYR A 53 -13.79 5.71 -3.96
N ALA A 54 -14.22 4.46 -3.94
CA ALA A 54 -13.51 3.37 -3.25
C ALA A 54 -12.11 3.17 -3.82
N LEU A 55 -11.95 3.30 -5.15
CA LEU A 55 -10.69 3.10 -5.85
C LEU A 55 -9.91 4.40 -6.11
N SER A 56 -10.30 5.54 -5.50
CA SER A 56 -9.65 6.84 -5.75
C SER A 56 -8.15 6.84 -5.43
N TRP A 57 -7.74 6.23 -4.33
CA TRP A 57 -6.33 6.11 -3.92
C TRP A 57 -5.80 4.72 -4.25
N SER A 58 -5.76 4.41 -5.53
CA SER A 58 -5.13 3.19 -6.03
C SER A 58 -3.66 3.42 -6.33
N TYR A 59 -2.86 2.43 -6.00
CA TYR A 59 -1.43 2.42 -6.27
C TYR A 59 -1.19 2.22 -7.77
N GLY A 60 -0.34 3.03 -8.38
CA GLY A 60 0.02 2.84 -9.78
C GLY A 60 0.80 1.54 -10.01
N ILE A 61 0.62 0.90 -11.16
CA ILE A 61 1.41 -0.30 -11.49
C ILE A 61 2.90 0.05 -11.50
N GLU A 62 3.26 1.19 -12.08
CA GLU A 62 4.63 1.72 -12.09
C GLU A 62 5.11 2.12 -10.69
N GLU A 63 4.22 2.57 -9.81
CA GLU A 63 4.55 2.91 -8.43
C GLU A 63 5.08 1.70 -7.64
N THR A 64 4.82 0.47 -8.10
CA THR A 64 5.39 -0.74 -7.51
C THR A 64 6.92 -0.69 -7.49
N ALA A 65 7.54 0.03 -8.42
CA ALA A 65 8.98 0.26 -8.43
C ALA A 65 9.48 1.05 -7.21
N ASN A 66 8.62 1.89 -6.57
CA ASN A 66 8.99 2.59 -5.34
C ASN A 66 9.35 1.64 -4.19
N LEU A 67 8.80 0.43 -4.19
CA LEU A 67 9.10 -0.58 -3.16
C LEU A 67 10.59 -0.96 -3.16
N LEU A 68 11.24 -0.87 -4.32
CA LEU A 68 12.64 -1.22 -4.55
C LEU A 68 13.53 0.01 -4.75
N ILE A 69 13.03 1.02 -5.46
CA ILE A 69 13.78 2.23 -5.83
C ILE A 69 13.16 3.42 -5.09
N PRO A 70 13.88 4.06 -4.16
CA PRO A 70 13.32 5.18 -3.40
C PRO A 70 13.00 6.36 -4.33
N ASN A 71 11.85 6.98 -4.10
CA ASN A 71 11.39 8.15 -4.84
C ASN A 71 11.26 7.95 -6.37
N PHE A 72 10.99 6.73 -6.83
CA PHE A 72 10.80 6.44 -8.25
C PHE A 72 9.69 7.33 -8.86
N ASN A 73 8.59 7.55 -8.14
CA ASN A 73 7.53 8.51 -8.52
C ASN A 73 7.63 9.84 -7.73
N GLY A 74 8.83 10.22 -7.33
CA GLY A 74 9.07 11.43 -6.56
C GLY A 74 8.83 11.29 -5.08
N GLY A 75 8.64 12.42 -4.40
CA GLY A 75 8.45 12.49 -2.95
C GLY A 75 6.98 12.50 -2.53
N ALA A 76 6.69 13.16 -1.40
CA ALA A 76 5.31 13.41 -0.98
C ALA A 76 4.71 14.61 -1.73
N SER A 77 3.39 14.61 -1.91
CA SER A 77 2.70 15.70 -2.61
C SER A 77 2.87 17.08 -1.98
N GLY A 78 3.09 17.13 -0.66
CA GLY A 78 3.26 18.37 0.09
C GLY A 78 4.69 18.67 0.54
N THR A 79 5.69 17.92 0.06
CA THR A 79 7.09 18.19 0.45
C THR A 79 7.65 19.31 -0.42
N PRO A 80 8.05 20.45 0.18
CA PRO A 80 8.64 21.55 -0.58
C PRO A 80 10.00 21.15 -1.15
N LEU A 81 10.29 21.64 -2.35
CA LEU A 81 11.62 21.55 -2.92
C LEU A 81 12.61 22.42 -2.13
N GLY A 82 13.83 21.92 -1.94
CA GLY A 82 14.89 22.68 -1.27
C GLY A 82 15.47 23.80 -2.12
N LYS A 83 16.04 24.84 -1.47
CA LYS A 83 16.74 25.95 -2.13
C LYS A 83 17.98 25.53 -2.95
N LYS A 84 18.42 24.28 -2.80
CA LYS A 84 19.51 23.69 -3.58
C LYS A 84 19.04 22.99 -4.87
N SER A 85 17.71 22.89 -5.08
CA SER A 85 17.15 22.22 -6.25
C SER A 85 17.45 23.02 -7.53
N GLU A 86 17.66 22.33 -8.65
CA GLU A 86 17.80 22.93 -9.96
C GLU A 86 16.59 23.81 -10.32
N THR A 87 15.39 23.36 -9.95
CA THR A 87 14.15 24.13 -10.13
C THR A 87 14.21 25.48 -9.42
N TYR A 88 14.71 25.53 -8.19
CA TYR A 88 14.87 26.81 -7.48
C TYR A 88 15.87 27.72 -8.18
N GLN A 89 17.02 27.19 -8.61
CA GLN A 89 18.04 27.97 -9.30
C GLN A 89 17.50 28.54 -10.63
N PHE A 90 16.75 27.74 -11.36
CA PHE A 90 16.11 28.18 -12.61
C PHE A 90 15.08 29.29 -12.36
N LEU A 91 14.17 29.10 -11.38
CA LEU A 91 13.16 30.09 -11.04
C LEU A 91 13.77 31.40 -10.54
N LYS A 92 14.86 31.33 -9.78
CA LYS A 92 15.59 32.49 -9.29
C LYS A 92 16.24 33.29 -10.43
N GLN A 93 16.67 32.64 -11.50
CA GLN A 93 17.22 33.32 -12.70
C GLN A 93 16.12 33.97 -13.54
N ALA A 94 14.92 33.37 -13.56
CA ALA A 94 13.77 33.84 -14.32
C ALA A 94 12.98 34.95 -13.62
N GLY A 95 13.11 35.07 -12.28
CA GLY A 95 12.34 36.03 -11.47
C GLY A 95 13.07 36.46 -10.21
N SER A 96 12.32 36.82 -9.17
CA SER A 96 12.89 37.18 -7.88
C SER A 96 13.12 35.94 -6.99
N ALA A 97 14.13 36.04 -6.10
CA ALA A 97 14.41 34.97 -5.13
C ALA A 97 13.22 34.70 -4.19
N ALA A 98 12.42 35.72 -3.86
CA ALA A 98 11.26 35.61 -3.01
C ALA A 98 10.12 34.84 -3.70
N GLU A 99 9.85 35.14 -4.96
CA GLU A 99 8.86 34.42 -5.77
C GLU A 99 9.28 32.99 -6.01
N ALA A 100 10.55 32.73 -6.35
CA ALA A 100 11.09 31.39 -6.48
C ALA A 100 10.91 30.56 -5.20
N GLU A 101 11.16 31.16 -4.03
CA GLU A 101 10.99 30.49 -2.73
C GLU A 101 9.53 30.17 -2.44
N GLN A 102 8.61 31.05 -2.82
CA GLN A 102 7.18 30.80 -2.66
C GLN A 102 6.69 29.69 -3.61
N MET A 103 7.15 29.69 -4.86
CA MET A 103 6.78 28.68 -5.85
C MET A 103 7.25 27.28 -5.46
N ILE A 104 8.50 27.11 -5.04
CA ILE A 104 9.03 25.79 -4.65
C ILE A 104 8.35 25.19 -3.42
N LYS A 105 7.75 26.01 -2.54
CA LYS A 105 6.97 25.55 -1.39
C LYS A 105 5.64 24.94 -1.78
N GLN A 106 5.10 25.31 -2.94
CA GLN A 106 3.80 24.85 -3.43
C GLN A 106 3.91 23.79 -4.53
N MET A 107 5.10 23.56 -5.06
CA MET A 107 5.32 22.56 -6.12
C MET A 107 5.21 21.14 -5.55
N PRO A 108 4.32 20.30 -6.11
CA PRO A 108 4.27 18.90 -5.74
C PRO A 108 5.53 18.19 -6.22
N THR A 109 6.09 17.36 -5.36
CA THR A 109 7.24 16.50 -5.71
C THR A 109 6.83 15.11 -6.15
N TYR A 110 5.56 14.77 -6.01
CA TYR A 110 4.97 13.52 -6.43
C TYR A 110 4.37 13.64 -7.84
N TRP A 111 4.66 12.67 -8.70
CA TRP A 111 4.13 12.58 -10.07
C TRP A 111 3.48 11.23 -10.38
N GLY A 112 3.10 10.46 -9.35
CA GLY A 112 2.34 9.23 -9.52
C GLY A 112 0.83 9.48 -9.71
N PRO A 113 0.05 8.42 -9.96
CA PRO A 113 -1.36 8.52 -10.30
C PRO A 113 -2.30 8.74 -9.11
N GLN A 114 -1.81 8.72 -7.87
CA GLN A 114 -2.66 8.99 -6.71
C GLN A 114 -2.97 10.49 -6.61
N PRO A 115 -4.17 10.89 -6.15
CA PRO A 115 -4.54 12.30 -6.04
C PRO A 115 -3.57 13.11 -5.17
N PHE A 116 -3.13 12.52 -4.06
CA PHE A 116 -2.06 13.00 -3.18
C PHE A 116 -1.55 11.86 -2.31
N THR A 117 -0.32 11.97 -1.86
CA THR A 117 0.33 10.99 -0.98
C THR A 117 1.26 11.68 0.01
N SER A 118 1.42 11.06 1.18
CA SER A 118 2.44 11.47 2.17
C SER A 118 3.85 11.03 1.78
N GLY A 119 3.98 10.28 0.70
CA GLY A 119 5.20 9.77 0.14
C GLY A 119 5.05 8.31 -0.29
N PRO A 120 5.80 7.90 -1.31
CA PRO A 120 5.79 6.53 -1.76
C PRO A 120 6.38 5.60 -0.70
N MET A 121 5.79 4.41 -0.59
CA MET A 121 6.32 3.39 0.31
C MET A 121 7.61 2.79 -0.27
N TYR A 122 8.65 2.74 0.55
CA TYR A 122 9.92 2.10 0.21
C TYR A 122 10.22 0.98 1.21
N LEU A 123 10.45 -0.23 0.71
CA LEU A 123 10.74 -1.41 1.53
C LEU A 123 12.23 -1.62 1.79
N GLY A 124 13.07 -0.98 1.01
CA GLY A 124 14.52 -1.15 1.02
C GLY A 124 14.99 -2.21 0.03
N ALA A 125 15.91 -1.83 -0.86
CA ALA A 125 16.47 -2.72 -1.87
C ALA A 125 17.07 -4.00 -1.26
N ILE A 126 17.75 -3.87 -0.11
CA ILE A 126 18.34 -5.00 0.62
C ILE A 126 17.27 -5.97 1.13
N SER A 127 16.17 -5.44 1.69
CA SER A 127 15.05 -6.28 2.17
C SER A 127 14.40 -7.04 1.02
N VAL A 128 14.17 -6.37 -0.10
CA VAL A 128 13.61 -6.99 -1.31
C VAL A 128 14.58 -8.03 -1.89
N PHE A 129 15.88 -7.73 -1.92
CA PHE A 129 16.91 -8.70 -2.36
C PHE A 129 16.84 -9.98 -1.52
N PHE A 130 16.87 -9.88 -0.19
CA PHE A 130 16.81 -11.07 0.67
C PHE A 130 15.43 -11.76 0.61
N PHE A 131 14.36 -11.04 0.36
CA PHE A 131 13.05 -11.64 0.10
C PHE A 131 13.09 -12.51 -1.16
N VAL A 132 13.59 -11.99 -2.28
CA VAL A 132 13.71 -12.74 -3.54
C VAL A 132 14.66 -13.93 -3.37
N LEU A 133 15.79 -13.72 -2.71
CA LEU A 133 16.73 -14.79 -2.39
C LEU A 133 16.06 -15.89 -1.56
N GLY A 134 15.20 -15.52 -0.61
CA GLY A 134 14.41 -16.44 0.19
C GLY A 134 13.42 -17.25 -0.63
N LEU A 135 12.77 -16.65 -1.61
CA LEU A 135 11.89 -17.38 -2.53
C LEU A 135 12.64 -18.46 -3.32
N ILE A 136 13.91 -18.21 -3.61
CA ILE A 136 14.75 -19.17 -4.35
C ILE A 136 15.29 -20.26 -3.41
N LEU A 137 15.90 -19.88 -2.30
CA LEU A 137 16.70 -20.78 -1.46
C LEU A 137 15.89 -21.57 -0.43
N ILE A 138 14.81 -21.00 0.10
CA ILE A 138 14.03 -21.66 1.17
C ILE A 138 13.20 -22.79 0.56
N LYS A 139 13.28 -23.96 1.18
CA LYS A 139 12.44 -25.12 0.85
C LYS A 139 11.21 -25.12 1.76
N GLY A 140 10.06 -25.55 1.23
CA GLY A 140 8.81 -25.68 1.99
C GLY A 140 7.73 -24.68 1.60
N GLN A 141 6.58 -24.79 2.26
CA GLN A 141 5.37 -24.05 1.89
C GLN A 141 5.34 -22.61 2.40
N LEU A 142 6.08 -22.30 3.49
CA LEU A 142 6.05 -20.99 4.13
C LEU A 142 6.35 -19.84 3.15
N LYS A 143 7.36 -19.99 2.31
CA LYS A 143 7.72 -18.97 1.31
C LYS A 143 6.59 -18.68 0.34
N TRP A 144 5.86 -19.70 -0.07
CA TRP A 144 4.74 -19.56 -1.02
C TRP A 144 3.55 -18.85 -0.38
N TRP A 145 3.26 -19.11 0.89
CA TRP A 145 2.26 -18.36 1.64
C TRP A 145 2.62 -16.88 1.73
N ILE A 146 3.86 -16.57 2.12
CA ILE A 146 4.32 -15.18 2.22
C ILE A 146 4.32 -14.50 0.84
N ALA A 147 4.79 -15.18 -0.20
CA ALA A 147 4.78 -14.68 -1.57
C ALA A 147 3.36 -14.40 -2.07
N SER A 148 2.43 -15.35 -1.83
CA SER A 148 1.03 -15.20 -2.26
C SER A 148 0.34 -14.02 -1.57
N ILE A 149 0.54 -13.86 -0.26
CA ILE A 149 -0.02 -12.72 0.49
C ILE A 149 0.59 -11.39 -0.02
N SER A 150 1.90 -11.37 -0.26
CA SER A 150 2.58 -10.18 -0.79
C SER A 150 2.08 -9.82 -2.19
N LEU A 151 1.97 -10.81 -3.07
CA LEU A 151 1.44 -10.62 -4.42
C LEU A 151 -0.01 -10.14 -4.38
N LEU A 152 -0.86 -10.78 -3.57
CA LEU A 152 -2.25 -10.38 -3.39
C LEU A 152 -2.36 -8.93 -2.92
N ALA A 153 -1.53 -8.51 -1.96
CA ALA A 153 -1.52 -7.13 -1.48
C ALA A 153 -1.17 -6.14 -2.60
N ILE A 154 -0.20 -6.45 -3.46
CA ILE A 154 0.16 -5.63 -4.62
C ILE A 154 -1.01 -5.53 -5.60
N LEU A 155 -1.59 -6.67 -5.98
CA LEU A 155 -2.70 -6.71 -6.94
C LEU A 155 -3.93 -5.93 -6.45
N LEU A 156 -4.26 -6.03 -5.16
CA LEU A 156 -5.35 -5.27 -4.56
C LEU A 156 -5.02 -3.77 -4.45
N ALA A 157 -3.76 -3.42 -4.19
CA ALA A 157 -3.33 -2.03 -4.12
C ALA A 157 -3.46 -1.30 -5.47
N TRP A 158 -3.31 -2.01 -6.60
CA TRP A 158 -3.49 -1.44 -7.93
C TRP A 158 -4.91 -0.95 -8.20
N GLY A 159 -5.91 -1.44 -7.46
CA GLY A 159 -7.28 -0.94 -7.45
C GLY A 159 -7.83 -0.57 -8.83
N ARG A 160 -7.93 0.75 -9.13
CA ARG A 160 -8.40 1.26 -10.42
C ARG A 160 -7.57 0.86 -11.63
N HIS A 161 -6.30 0.53 -11.43
CA HIS A 161 -5.41 0.11 -12.51
C HIS A 161 -5.56 -1.38 -12.82
N PHE A 162 -6.33 -2.11 -11.99
CA PHE A 162 -6.68 -3.51 -12.18
C PHE A 162 -8.14 -3.77 -11.78
N VAL A 163 -9.05 -3.05 -12.43
CA VAL A 163 -10.48 -2.98 -12.11
C VAL A 163 -11.14 -4.35 -12.09
N TRP A 164 -10.85 -5.21 -13.06
CA TRP A 164 -11.44 -6.56 -13.12
C TRP A 164 -11.19 -7.33 -11.82
N PHE A 165 -9.97 -7.31 -11.32
CA PHE A 165 -9.61 -8.00 -10.08
C PHE A 165 -10.24 -7.33 -8.85
N SER A 166 -10.22 -6.00 -8.80
CA SER A 166 -10.79 -5.22 -7.72
C SER A 166 -12.30 -5.42 -7.58
N ASN A 167 -13.03 -5.56 -8.69
CA ASN A 167 -14.47 -5.79 -8.71
C ASN A 167 -14.85 -7.11 -8.03
N ILE A 168 -14.05 -8.17 -8.20
CA ILE A 168 -14.28 -9.44 -7.51
C ILE A 168 -14.33 -9.22 -5.99
N PHE A 169 -13.43 -8.41 -5.45
CA PHE A 169 -13.39 -8.13 -4.00
C PHE A 169 -14.51 -7.18 -3.58
N LEU A 170 -14.84 -6.19 -4.40
CA LEU A 170 -15.92 -5.25 -4.11
C LEU A 170 -17.29 -5.93 -4.08
N GLU A 171 -17.51 -6.96 -4.90
CA GLU A 171 -18.77 -7.69 -5.01
C GLU A 171 -18.88 -8.84 -4.01
N TYR A 172 -17.81 -9.64 -3.87
CA TYR A 172 -17.88 -10.90 -3.14
C TYR A 172 -17.29 -10.88 -1.74
N VAL A 173 -16.40 -9.91 -1.43
CA VAL A 173 -15.80 -9.85 -0.10
C VAL A 173 -16.61 -8.92 0.82
N PRO A 174 -17.23 -9.48 1.89
CA PRO A 174 -18.03 -8.68 2.81
C PRO A 174 -17.25 -7.48 3.36
N LEU A 175 -17.89 -6.33 3.41
CA LEU A 175 -17.35 -5.07 3.93
C LEU A 175 -16.22 -4.45 3.11
N TYR A 176 -15.67 -5.10 2.09
CA TYR A 176 -14.59 -4.53 1.28
C TYR A 176 -15.00 -3.21 0.62
N ASN A 177 -16.25 -3.12 0.16
CA ASN A 177 -16.85 -1.92 -0.44
C ASN A 177 -17.13 -0.77 0.55
N LYS A 178 -16.84 -0.96 1.85
CA LYS A 178 -16.94 0.09 2.88
C LYS A 178 -15.61 0.84 3.06
N PHE A 179 -14.53 0.32 2.52
CA PHE A 179 -13.21 0.93 2.63
C PHE A 179 -12.84 1.67 1.35
N ARG A 180 -12.02 2.67 1.53
CA ARG A 180 -11.44 3.47 0.45
C ARG A 180 -9.91 3.37 0.54
N ALA A 181 -9.22 3.77 -0.52
CA ALA A 181 -7.77 3.78 -0.59
C ALA A 181 -7.14 2.36 -0.58
N PRO A 182 -7.31 1.61 -1.68
CA PRO A 182 -6.69 0.29 -1.84
C PRO A 182 -5.19 0.29 -1.62
N SER A 183 -4.50 1.39 -1.92
CA SER A 183 -3.06 1.56 -1.72
C SER A 183 -2.59 1.26 -0.28
N THR A 184 -3.47 1.41 0.73
CA THR A 184 -3.11 1.13 2.13
C THR A 184 -2.77 -0.34 2.38
N ILE A 185 -3.28 -1.27 1.57
CA ILE A 185 -3.02 -2.71 1.74
C ILE A 185 -1.54 -3.07 1.52
N ILE A 186 -0.79 -2.21 0.82
CA ILE A 186 0.65 -2.35 0.61
C ILE A 186 1.42 -2.42 1.95
N THR A 187 0.86 -1.90 3.05
CA THR A 187 1.43 -2.02 4.39
C THR A 187 1.72 -3.47 4.79
N ILE A 188 1.00 -4.44 4.25
CA ILE A 188 1.26 -5.87 4.46
C ILE A 188 2.69 -6.25 4.03
N LEU A 189 3.21 -5.60 2.97
CA LEU A 189 4.55 -5.86 2.49
C LEU A 189 5.63 -5.41 3.48
N GLN A 190 5.35 -4.41 4.32
CA GLN A 190 6.28 -3.98 5.39
C GLN A 190 6.51 -5.08 6.43
N LEU A 191 5.59 -6.04 6.53
CA LEU A 191 5.76 -7.20 7.38
C LEU A 191 6.31 -8.39 6.58
N THR A 192 5.68 -8.73 5.46
CA THR A 192 5.96 -9.96 4.72
C THR A 192 7.35 -9.98 4.07
N VAL A 193 7.77 -8.84 3.49
CA VAL A 193 9.07 -8.75 2.80
C VAL A 193 10.24 -8.84 3.78
N PRO A 194 10.32 -8.05 4.87
CA PRO A 194 11.37 -8.20 5.85
C PRO A 194 11.33 -9.55 6.57
N LEU A 195 10.13 -10.08 6.87
CA LEU A 195 9.98 -11.37 7.54
C LEU A 195 10.69 -12.49 6.79
N LEU A 196 10.40 -12.65 5.49
CA LEU A 196 11.07 -13.65 4.66
C LEU A 196 12.54 -13.32 4.46
N GLY A 197 12.89 -12.04 4.31
CA GLY A 197 14.26 -11.58 4.17
C GLY A 197 15.11 -11.93 5.40
N PHE A 198 14.68 -11.59 6.60
CA PHE A 198 15.40 -11.94 7.84
C PHE A 198 15.44 -13.44 8.09
N TYR A 199 14.37 -14.16 7.74
CA TYR A 199 14.39 -15.62 7.83
C TYR A 199 15.45 -16.21 6.90
N THR A 200 15.58 -15.68 5.68
CA THR A 200 16.63 -16.07 4.72
C THR A 200 18.02 -15.83 5.30
N VAL A 201 18.29 -14.64 5.82
CA VAL A 201 19.56 -14.30 6.47
C VAL A 201 19.85 -15.25 7.63
N SER A 202 18.85 -15.52 8.48
CA SER A 202 18.99 -16.45 9.60
C SER A 202 19.40 -17.86 9.16
N LEU A 203 18.83 -18.36 8.06
CA LEU A 203 19.16 -19.67 7.53
C LEU A 203 20.58 -19.73 6.95
N ILE A 204 21.02 -18.66 6.28
CA ILE A 204 22.37 -18.53 5.74
C ILE A 204 23.39 -18.52 6.89
N LEU A 205 23.15 -17.71 7.93
CA LEU A 205 24.06 -17.58 9.08
C LEU A 205 24.15 -18.86 9.92
N ARG A 206 23.11 -19.69 9.90
CA ARG A 206 23.08 -20.99 10.61
C ARG A 206 23.62 -22.14 9.78
N ASP A 207 24.24 -21.89 8.63
CA ASP A 207 24.74 -22.90 7.66
C ASP A 207 23.68 -23.97 7.28
N LYS A 208 22.38 -23.61 7.36
CA LYS A 208 21.28 -24.49 6.96
C LYS A 208 21.00 -24.49 5.46
N ILE A 209 21.67 -23.62 4.73
CA ILE A 209 21.65 -23.56 3.26
C ILE A 209 23.05 -23.88 2.77
N GLU A 210 23.17 -24.89 1.93
CA GLU A 210 24.46 -25.25 1.35
C GLU A 210 25.06 -24.08 0.55
N LYS A 211 26.30 -23.69 0.84
CA LYS A 211 27.00 -22.58 0.17
C LYS A 211 26.98 -22.68 -1.36
N LYS A 212 26.97 -23.92 -1.91
CA LYS A 212 26.81 -24.17 -3.35
C LYS A 212 25.47 -23.70 -3.95
N GLN A 213 24.42 -23.51 -3.14
CA GLN A 213 23.11 -23.04 -3.62
C GLN A 213 23.03 -21.52 -3.68
N VAL A 214 23.91 -20.81 -2.97
CA VAL A 214 23.98 -19.34 -2.93
C VAL A 214 24.84 -18.78 -4.09
N ILE A 215 25.75 -19.58 -4.63
CA ILE A 215 26.74 -19.17 -5.64
C ILE A 215 26.34 -19.57 -7.08
N LYS A 216 25.25 -20.30 -7.27
CA LYS A 216 24.65 -20.58 -8.58
C LYS A 216 23.63 -19.54 -8.95
#